data_0f46628a55766ec12ce77cecab50d758
#
_entry.id   0f46628a55766ec12ce77cecab50d758
#
_cell.length_a   1.000
_cell.length_b   1.000
_cell.length_c   1.000
_cell.angle_alpha   90.00
_cell.angle_beta   90.00
_cell.angle_gamma   90.00
#
_symmetry.space_group_name_H-M   'P 1'
#
loop_
_entity.id
_entity.type
_entity.pdbx_description
1 polymer ?
#
loop_
_entity_poly.entity_id
_entity_poly.type
_entity_poly.pdbx_seq_one_letter_code
_entity_poly.pdbx_strand_id
1 'polypeptide(L)'
;SDVYKRQVYKVIYMAIGECGVEVLQKKYSMQQMREMERMAENFQIIKMLCMEAKKMLMDQRKKSSEVICEQAVQIIQDRYAQQDLSVMIISEEIGVSPNYLSSLIKKTTGSSMVEILTKKRIEKAMELLQCTGMKIGEITELCGYKDQYYFSHCFKKLTGVSPNKYRREHEQA
;
A
#
# COMPACT_ATOMS: atom_id res chain seq x y z
N SER A 1 23.84 11.82 -38.01
CA SER A 1 24.46 12.99 -37.43
C SER A 1 23.67 13.46 -36.19
N ASP A 2 24.27 14.34 -35.39
CA ASP A 2 23.80 14.71 -34.04
C ASP A 2 22.40 15.31 -33.97
N VAL A 3 21.85 15.84 -35.04
CA VAL A 3 20.50 16.39 -35.10
C VAL A 3 19.44 15.31 -34.95
N TYR A 4 19.61 14.16 -35.61
CA TYR A 4 18.69 13.01 -35.49
C TYR A 4 18.75 12.37 -34.12
N LYS A 5 19.94 12.25 -33.52
CA LYS A 5 20.10 11.74 -32.16
C LYS A 5 19.34 12.59 -31.16
N ARG A 6 19.48 13.91 -31.24
CA ARG A 6 18.74 14.84 -30.38
C ARG A 6 17.23 14.75 -30.55
N GLN A 7 16.74 14.50 -31.76
CA GLN A 7 15.31 14.33 -32.01
C GLN A 7 14.78 13.02 -31.44
N VAL A 8 15.50 11.90 -31.62
CA VAL A 8 15.13 10.59 -31.05
C VAL A 8 15.12 10.64 -29.53
N TYR A 9 16.18 11.19 -28.90
CA TYR A 9 16.22 11.40 -27.45
C TYR A 9 15.09 12.31 -26.95
N LYS A 10 14.78 13.37 -27.70
CA LYS A 10 13.70 14.28 -27.38
C LYS A 10 12.34 13.59 -27.43
N VAL A 11 12.09 12.74 -28.40
CA VAL A 11 10.85 11.95 -28.52
C VAL A 11 10.75 10.91 -27.42
N ILE A 12 11.82 10.18 -27.12
CA ILE A 12 11.87 9.21 -26.02
C ILE A 12 11.67 9.94 -24.69
N TYR A 13 12.38 11.04 -24.46
CA TYR A 13 12.26 11.86 -23.25
C TYR A 13 10.85 12.42 -23.06
N MET A 14 10.23 12.93 -24.13
CA MET A 14 8.84 13.43 -24.09
C MET A 14 7.82 12.31 -23.84
N ALA A 15 8.07 11.10 -24.34
CA ALA A 15 7.16 9.97 -24.21
C ALA A 15 7.23 9.28 -22.84
N ILE A 16 8.41 9.21 -22.21
CA ILE A 16 8.66 8.40 -21.02
C ILE A 16 9.38 9.14 -19.88
N GLY A 17 9.77 10.40 -20.12
CA GLY A 17 10.48 11.24 -19.15
C GLY A 17 11.89 10.74 -18.79
N GLU A 18 12.52 11.45 -17.86
CA GLU A 18 13.91 11.18 -17.42
C GLU A 18 14.09 9.76 -16.85
N CYS A 19 13.14 9.33 -16.03
CA CYS A 19 13.13 8.01 -15.41
C CYS A 19 13.08 6.85 -16.44
N GLY A 20 12.40 7.04 -17.56
CA GLY A 20 12.35 6.05 -18.63
C GLY A 20 13.66 5.92 -19.39
N VAL A 21 14.40 7.00 -19.57
CA VAL A 21 15.73 6.99 -20.21
C VAL A 21 16.73 6.24 -19.32
N GLU A 22 16.73 6.48 -18.01
CA GLU A 22 17.59 5.74 -17.07
C GLU A 22 17.30 4.24 -17.07
N VAL A 23 16.04 3.84 -17.17
CA VAL A 23 15.64 2.43 -17.24
C VAL A 23 16.18 1.77 -18.51
N LEU A 24 16.12 2.44 -19.67
CA LEU A 24 16.71 1.94 -20.90
C LEU A 24 18.24 1.82 -20.83
N GLN A 25 18.92 2.79 -20.21
CA GLN A 25 20.36 2.76 -20.01
C GLN A 25 20.81 1.62 -19.08
N LYS A 26 19.99 1.21 -18.11
CA LYS A 26 20.26 0.05 -17.24
C LYS A 26 20.11 -1.29 -17.98
N LYS A 27 19.23 -1.36 -18.97
CA LYS A 27 18.93 -2.61 -19.71
C LYS A 27 19.85 -2.84 -20.89
N TYR A 28 20.24 -1.78 -21.58
CA TYR A 28 21.01 -1.86 -22.82
C TYR A 28 22.38 -1.19 -22.67
N SER A 29 23.43 -1.84 -23.18
CA SER A 29 24.76 -1.23 -23.21
C SER A 29 24.77 0.00 -24.14
N MET A 30 25.72 0.92 -23.91
CA MET A 30 25.90 2.10 -24.77
C MET A 30 26.12 1.74 -26.23
N GLN A 31 26.72 0.58 -26.51
CA GLN A 31 26.94 0.08 -27.87
C GLN A 31 25.62 -0.38 -28.51
N GLN A 32 24.78 -1.10 -27.77
CA GLN A 32 23.45 -1.51 -28.22
C GLN A 32 22.54 -0.31 -28.46
N MET A 33 22.60 0.72 -27.60
CA MET A 33 21.86 1.95 -27.82
C MET A 33 22.30 2.69 -29.10
N ARG A 34 23.59 2.73 -29.39
CA ARG A 34 24.13 3.32 -30.66
C ARG A 34 23.72 2.52 -31.89
N GLU A 35 23.66 1.20 -31.81
CA GLU A 35 23.16 0.36 -32.91
C GLU A 35 21.66 0.58 -33.13
N MET A 36 20.88 0.67 -32.06
CA MET A 36 19.47 1.03 -32.10
C MET A 36 19.24 2.44 -32.67
N GLU A 37 20.12 3.41 -32.36
CA GLU A 37 20.11 4.75 -32.96
C GLU A 37 20.35 4.71 -34.49
N ARG A 38 21.22 3.84 -34.95
CA ARG A 38 21.47 3.62 -36.39
C ARG A 38 20.29 2.97 -37.12
N MET A 39 19.55 2.10 -36.43
CA MET A 39 18.36 1.43 -36.92
C MET A 39 17.08 2.25 -36.75
N ALA A 40 17.14 3.38 -36.00
CA ALA A 40 15.99 4.24 -35.65
C ALA A 40 15.49 5.13 -36.82
N GLU A 41 15.90 4.89 -38.04
CA GLU A 41 15.13 5.34 -39.21
C GLU A 41 13.78 4.64 -39.33
N ASN A 42 13.57 3.58 -38.50
CA ASN A 42 12.35 2.79 -38.52
C ASN A 42 11.47 3.14 -37.31
N PHE A 43 10.39 3.89 -37.52
CA PHE A 43 9.38 4.28 -36.53
C PHE A 43 8.90 3.12 -35.65
N GLN A 44 8.91 1.88 -36.14
CA GLN A 44 8.50 0.69 -35.41
C GLN A 44 9.44 0.37 -34.23
N ILE A 45 10.74 0.60 -34.36
CA ILE A 45 11.73 0.36 -33.32
C ILE A 45 11.55 1.36 -32.18
N ILE A 46 11.33 2.64 -32.50
CA ILE A 46 11.05 3.68 -31.49
C ILE A 46 9.78 3.34 -30.74
N LYS A 47 8.73 2.91 -31.45
CA LYS A 47 7.47 2.48 -30.82
C LYS A 47 7.66 1.30 -29.86
N MET A 48 8.42 0.28 -30.25
CA MET A 48 8.75 -0.87 -29.41
C MET A 48 9.51 -0.44 -28.15
N LEU A 49 10.54 0.39 -28.28
CA LEU A 49 11.33 0.89 -27.15
C LEU A 49 10.47 1.70 -26.17
N CYS A 50 9.59 2.57 -26.68
CA CYS A 50 8.65 3.32 -25.83
C CYS A 50 7.67 2.40 -25.09
N MET A 51 7.15 1.37 -25.74
CA MET A 51 6.25 0.39 -25.13
C MET A 51 6.96 -0.41 -24.04
N GLU A 52 8.19 -0.84 -24.27
CA GLU A 52 8.98 -1.61 -23.31
C GLU A 52 9.36 -0.76 -22.09
N ALA A 53 9.82 0.47 -22.30
CA ALA A 53 10.11 1.40 -21.22
C ALA A 53 8.86 1.70 -20.38
N LYS A 54 7.70 1.92 -21.03
CA LYS A 54 6.42 2.09 -20.34
C LYS A 54 6.09 0.88 -19.48
N LYS A 55 6.24 -0.34 -20.00
CA LYS A 55 6.00 -1.58 -19.26
C LYS A 55 6.89 -1.67 -18.02
N MET A 56 8.20 -1.43 -18.17
CA MET A 56 9.14 -1.47 -17.05
C MET A 56 8.81 -0.43 -15.97
N LEU A 57 8.42 0.79 -16.35
CA LEU A 57 7.98 1.82 -15.41
C LEU A 57 6.70 1.43 -14.68
N MET A 58 5.76 0.80 -15.37
CA MET A 58 4.53 0.29 -14.74
C MET A 58 4.84 -0.82 -13.74
N ASP A 59 5.74 -1.74 -14.07
CA ASP A 59 6.15 -2.83 -13.17
C ASP A 59 6.88 -2.29 -11.93
N GLN A 60 7.77 -1.29 -12.08
CA GLN A 60 8.40 -0.60 -10.94
C GLN A 60 7.38 0.10 -10.04
N ARG A 61 6.42 0.83 -10.62
CA ARG A 61 5.36 1.50 -9.85
C ARG A 61 4.48 0.50 -9.10
N LYS A 62 4.16 -0.64 -9.73
CA LYS A 62 3.41 -1.70 -9.09
C LYS A 62 4.15 -2.25 -7.88
N LYS A 63 5.43 -2.60 -8.03
CA LYS A 63 6.29 -3.08 -6.95
C LYS A 63 6.42 -2.07 -5.81
N SER A 64 6.61 -0.80 -6.12
CA SER A 64 6.64 0.27 -5.11
C SER A 64 5.30 0.40 -4.36
N SER A 65 4.18 0.28 -5.06
CA SER A 65 2.85 0.33 -4.45
C SER A 65 2.58 -0.87 -3.54
N GLU A 66 3.03 -2.06 -3.92
CA GLU A 66 2.93 -3.26 -3.09
C GLU A 66 3.73 -3.08 -1.79
N VAL A 67 4.96 -2.60 -1.86
CA VAL A 67 5.81 -2.32 -0.69
C VAL A 67 5.15 -1.29 0.24
N ILE A 68 4.62 -0.19 -0.29
CA ILE A 68 3.92 0.84 0.51
C ILE A 68 2.71 0.24 1.22
N CYS A 69 1.94 -0.61 0.53
CA CYS A 69 0.78 -1.28 1.11
C CYS A 69 1.18 -2.24 2.23
N GLU A 70 2.21 -3.05 2.03
CA GLU A 70 2.75 -3.96 3.03
C GLU A 70 3.25 -3.21 4.27
N GLN A 71 4.00 -2.13 4.09
CA GLN A 71 4.46 -1.27 5.20
C GLN A 71 3.30 -0.71 6.01
N ALA A 72 2.26 -0.19 5.34
CA ALA A 72 1.09 0.35 6.04
C ALA A 72 0.34 -0.71 6.83
N VAL A 73 0.16 -1.91 6.27
CA VAL A 73 -0.47 -3.03 6.97
C VAL A 73 0.39 -3.49 8.15
N GLN A 74 1.71 -3.54 7.99
CA GLN A 74 2.63 -3.90 9.07
C GLN A 74 2.57 -2.89 10.23
N ILE A 75 2.57 -1.59 9.96
CA ILE A 75 2.39 -0.55 10.99
C ILE A 75 1.07 -0.74 11.76
N ILE A 76 -0.01 -1.08 11.06
CA ILE A 76 -1.29 -1.40 11.72
C ILE A 76 -1.16 -2.63 12.62
N GLN A 77 -0.49 -3.70 12.15
CA GLN A 77 -0.30 -4.92 12.94
C GLN A 77 0.49 -4.67 14.22
N ASP A 78 1.51 -3.83 14.16
CA ASP A 78 2.42 -3.57 15.27
C ASP A 78 1.86 -2.52 16.25
N ARG A 79 1.06 -1.58 15.75
CA ARG A 79 0.65 -0.39 16.50
C ARG A 79 -0.87 -0.21 16.63
N TYR A 80 -1.67 -1.25 16.39
CA TYR A 80 -3.14 -1.19 16.47
C TYR A 80 -3.65 -0.66 17.83
N ALA A 81 -2.91 -0.90 18.93
CA ALA A 81 -3.26 -0.45 20.26
C ALA A 81 -3.09 1.06 20.49
N GLN A 82 -2.41 1.78 19.61
CA GLN A 82 -2.30 3.23 19.70
C GLN A 82 -3.64 3.88 19.36
N GLN A 83 -4.19 4.63 20.31
CA GLN A 83 -5.54 5.23 20.19
C GLN A 83 -5.66 6.26 19.08
N ASP A 84 -4.58 6.99 18.78
CA ASP A 84 -4.48 8.04 17.78
C ASP A 84 -4.01 7.55 16.40
N LEU A 85 -3.70 6.25 16.26
CA LEU A 85 -3.26 5.69 14.99
C LEU A 85 -4.28 5.98 13.88
N SER A 86 -3.82 6.68 12.85
CA SER A 86 -4.64 7.19 11.76
C SER A 86 -3.93 7.10 10.42
N VAL A 87 -4.70 7.25 9.34
CA VAL A 87 -4.15 7.35 7.98
C VAL A 87 -3.06 8.43 7.88
N MET A 88 -3.27 9.55 8.60
CA MET A 88 -2.37 10.71 8.57
C MET A 88 -0.99 10.33 9.15
N ILE A 89 -0.97 9.70 10.33
CA ILE A 89 0.27 9.25 10.99
C ILE A 89 1.00 8.22 10.13
N ILE A 90 0.29 7.22 9.61
CA ILE A 90 0.90 6.16 8.80
C ILE A 90 1.43 6.72 7.47
N SER A 91 0.69 7.63 6.83
CA SER A 91 1.12 8.22 5.56
C SER A 91 2.34 9.11 5.72
N GLU A 92 2.44 9.84 6.83
CA GLU A 92 3.60 10.66 7.17
C GLU A 92 4.85 9.80 7.39
N GLU A 93 4.73 8.70 8.12
CA GLU A 93 5.83 7.77 8.39
C GLU A 93 6.35 7.08 7.11
N ILE A 94 5.46 6.73 6.19
CA ILE A 94 5.83 6.10 4.90
C ILE A 94 6.33 7.15 3.88
N GLY A 95 6.05 8.44 4.09
CA GLY A 95 6.45 9.52 3.18
C GLY A 95 5.54 9.65 1.95
N VAL A 96 4.24 9.39 2.09
CA VAL A 96 3.24 9.51 1.03
C VAL A 96 2.06 10.38 1.46
N SER A 97 1.25 10.86 0.51
CA SER A 97 0.05 11.61 0.88
C SER A 97 -1.05 10.70 1.46
N PRO A 98 -1.87 11.17 2.44
CA PRO A 98 -2.98 10.41 3.02
C PRO A 98 -4.00 9.92 1.98
N ASN A 99 -4.29 10.75 0.98
CA ASN A 99 -5.21 10.42 -0.10
C ASN A 99 -4.67 9.30 -1.00
N TYR A 100 -3.38 9.37 -1.33
CA TYR A 100 -2.72 8.32 -2.11
C TYR A 100 -2.73 7.00 -1.34
N LEU A 101 -2.32 7.01 -0.08
CA LEU A 101 -2.29 5.80 0.78
C LEU A 101 -3.68 5.18 0.91
N SER A 102 -4.72 5.99 1.20
CA SER A 102 -6.10 5.51 1.32
C SER A 102 -6.60 4.83 0.04
N SER A 103 -6.34 5.47 -1.11
CA SER A 103 -6.73 4.93 -2.42
C SER A 103 -5.98 3.64 -2.75
N LEU A 104 -4.69 3.59 -2.45
CA LEU A 104 -3.84 2.44 -2.69
C LEU A 104 -4.29 1.24 -1.85
N ILE A 105 -4.46 1.42 -0.54
CA ILE A 105 -4.92 0.37 0.39
C ILE A 105 -6.29 -0.17 -0.07
N LYS A 106 -7.25 0.71 -0.35
CA LYS A 106 -8.58 0.30 -0.81
C LYS A 106 -8.52 -0.51 -2.11
N LYS A 107 -7.70 -0.09 -3.06
CA LYS A 107 -7.50 -0.78 -4.34
C LYS A 107 -6.84 -2.14 -4.17
N THR A 108 -5.85 -2.25 -3.28
CA THR A 108 -5.03 -3.46 -3.13
C THR A 108 -5.72 -4.50 -2.24
N THR A 109 -6.35 -4.06 -1.14
CA THR A 109 -6.93 -4.98 -0.13
C THR A 109 -8.45 -5.12 -0.23
N GLY A 110 -9.12 -4.27 -1.00
CA GLY A 110 -10.58 -4.18 -1.04
C GLY A 110 -11.20 -3.47 0.17
N SER A 111 -10.41 -3.20 1.23
CA SER A 111 -10.86 -2.60 2.49
C SER A 111 -10.21 -1.24 2.73
N SER A 112 -10.92 -0.35 3.42
CA SER A 112 -10.32 0.90 3.89
C SER A 112 -9.34 0.62 5.04
N MET A 113 -8.40 1.54 5.26
CA MET A 113 -7.44 1.45 6.36
C MET A 113 -8.14 1.40 7.73
N VAL A 114 -9.23 2.15 7.88
CA VAL A 114 -10.05 2.13 9.11
C VAL A 114 -10.69 0.76 9.33
N GLU A 115 -11.17 0.12 8.28
CA GLU A 115 -11.72 -1.25 8.36
C GLU A 115 -10.64 -2.26 8.75
N ILE A 116 -9.43 -2.16 8.18
CA ILE A 116 -8.31 -3.05 8.52
C ILE A 116 -7.91 -2.87 9.99
N LEU A 117 -7.74 -1.61 10.44
CA LEU A 117 -7.39 -1.30 11.84
C LEU A 117 -8.49 -1.79 12.80
N THR A 118 -9.76 -1.53 12.49
CA THR A 118 -10.89 -1.97 13.31
C THR A 118 -10.93 -3.50 13.41
N LYS A 119 -10.76 -4.20 12.28
CA LYS A 119 -10.72 -5.66 12.27
C LYS A 119 -9.61 -6.20 13.17
N LYS A 120 -8.39 -5.68 13.05
CA LYS A 120 -7.25 -6.08 13.88
C LYS A 120 -7.51 -5.87 15.38
N ARG A 121 -8.07 -4.70 15.74
CA ARG A 121 -8.43 -4.39 17.13
C ARG A 121 -9.48 -5.35 17.69
N ILE A 122 -10.50 -5.67 16.91
CA ILE A 122 -11.56 -6.60 17.34
C ILE A 122 -11.05 -8.04 17.42
N GLU A 123 -10.20 -8.49 16.51
CA GLU A 123 -9.53 -9.79 16.59
C GLU A 123 -8.75 -9.92 17.89
N LYS A 124 -7.99 -8.88 18.27
CA LYS A 124 -7.26 -8.88 19.52
C LYS A 124 -8.19 -8.85 20.75
N ALA A 125 -9.29 -8.11 20.68
CA ALA A 125 -10.30 -8.11 21.72
C ALA A 125 -10.95 -9.49 21.93
N MET A 126 -11.22 -10.22 20.83
CA MET A 126 -11.74 -11.59 20.91
C MET A 126 -10.77 -12.53 21.62
N GLU A 127 -9.47 -12.46 21.32
CA GLU A 127 -8.44 -13.23 22.01
C GLU A 127 -8.42 -12.92 23.52
N LEU A 128 -8.42 -11.62 23.89
CA LEU A 128 -8.41 -11.21 25.31
C LEU A 128 -9.68 -11.62 26.06
N LEU A 129 -10.84 -11.57 25.39
CA LEU A 129 -12.11 -12.01 25.97
C LEU A 129 -12.15 -13.52 26.25
N GLN A 130 -11.48 -14.32 25.43
CA GLN A 130 -11.40 -15.78 25.58
C GLN A 130 -10.34 -16.21 26.61
N CYS A 131 -9.19 -15.52 26.62
CA CYS A 131 -8.04 -15.97 27.38
C CYS A 131 -7.88 -15.29 28.75
N THR A 132 -8.69 -14.26 29.06
CA THR A 132 -8.52 -13.47 30.29
C THR A 132 -9.85 -13.11 30.96
N GLY A 133 -9.79 -12.93 32.28
CA GLY A 133 -10.91 -12.38 33.08
C GLY A 133 -10.95 -10.83 33.13
N MET A 134 -10.22 -10.13 32.25
CA MET A 134 -10.12 -8.66 32.24
C MET A 134 -11.47 -7.99 32.03
N LYS A 135 -11.68 -6.83 32.67
CA LYS A 135 -12.90 -6.05 32.47
C LYS A 135 -12.98 -5.54 31.02
N ILE A 136 -14.21 -5.38 30.53
CA ILE A 136 -14.43 -4.89 29.14
C ILE A 136 -13.76 -3.52 28.91
N GLY A 137 -13.77 -2.64 29.94
CA GLY A 137 -13.09 -1.34 29.85
C GLY A 137 -11.58 -1.48 29.65
N GLU A 138 -10.92 -2.38 30.37
CA GLU A 138 -9.48 -2.65 30.24
C GLU A 138 -9.15 -3.21 28.85
N ILE A 139 -9.96 -4.13 28.34
CA ILE A 139 -9.80 -4.66 26.96
C ILE A 139 -10.00 -3.57 25.91
N THR A 140 -10.98 -2.67 26.14
CA THR A 140 -11.23 -1.51 25.26
C THR A 140 -9.96 -0.68 25.10
N GLU A 141 -9.32 -0.30 26.20
CA GLU A 141 -8.10 0.51 26.21
C GLU A 141 -6.91 -0.23 25.57
N LEU A 142 -6.70 -1.49 25.92
CA LEU A 142 -5.64 -2.32 25.37
C LEU A 142 -5.78 -2.55 23.86
N CYS A 143 -7.01 -2.52 23.35
CA CYS A 143 -7.27 -2.62 21.91
C CYS A 143 -7.26 -1.26 21.19
N GLY A 144 -6.86 -0.17 21.86
CA GLY A 144 -6.68 1.15 21.26
C GLY A 144 -7.98 1.94 21.07
N TYR A 145 -9.04 1.64 21.81
CA TYR A 145 -10.27 2.42 21.81
C TYR A 145 -10.30 3.37 23.02
N LYS A 146 -10.74 4.61 22.79
CA LYS A 146 -10.94 5.61 23.85
C LYS A 146 -12.29 5.46 24.55
N ASP A 147 -13.26 4.94 23.84
CA ASP A 147 -14.65 4.87 24.27
C ASP A 147 -15.18 3.44 24.21
N GLN A 148 -15.73 2.96 25.34
CA GLN A 148 -16.25 1.60 25.46
C GLN A 148 -17.55 1.37 24.70
N TYR A 149 -18.37 2.40 24.49
CA TYR A 149 -19.61 2.27 23.71
C TYR A 149 -19.28 2.10 22.24
N TYR A 150 -18.35 2.93 21.74
CA TYR A 150 -17.88 2.81 20.35
C TYR A 150 -17.19 1.46 20.12
N PHE A 151 -16.35 1.01 21.06
CA PHE A 151 -15.76 -0.34 21.01
C PHE A 151 -16.84 -1.41 20.92
N SER A 152 -17.81 -1.40 21.83
CA SER A 152 -18.90 -2.40 21.87
C SER A 152 -19.73 -2.41 20.59
N HIS A 153 -19.96 -1.21 19.99
CA HIS A 153 -20.63 -1.09 18.71
C HIS A 153 -19.82 -1.73 17.56
N CYS A 154 -18.52 -1.42 17.46
CA CYS A 154 -17.63 -2.02 16.47
C CYS A 154 -17.52 -3.54 16.64
N PHE A 155 -17.38 -4.00 17.86
CA PHE A 155 -17.31 -5.42 18.21
C PHE A 155 -18.58 -6.16 17.74
N LYS A 156 -19.76 -5.66 18.17
CA LYS A 156 -21.04 -6.25 17.77
C LYS A 156 -21.24 -6.23 16.26
N LYS A 157 -20.83 -5.16 15.57
CA LYS A 157 -20.92 -5.06 14.11
C LYS A 157 -20.12 -6.14 13.39
N LEU A 158 -18.95 -6.50 13.91
CA LEU A 158 -18.06 -7.49 13.27
C LEU A 158 -18.34 -8.93 13.70
N THR A 159 -18.75 -9.14 14.96
CA THR A 159 -18.94 -10.49 15.52
C THR A 159 -20.41 -10.94 15.63
N GLY A 160 -21.35 -10.00 15.46
CA GLY A 160 -22.79 -10.25 15.60
C GLY A 160 -23.29 -10.17 17.06
N VAL A 161 -22.40 -10.23 18.06
CA VAL A 161 -22.77 -10.28 19.48
C VAL A 161 -22.01 -9.22 20.30
N SER A 162 -22.52 -8.88 21.50
CA SER A 162 -21.80 -7.95 22.39
C SER A 162 -20.56 -8.61 23.01
N PRO A 163 -19.53 -7.84 23.43
CA PRO A 163 -18.34 -8.38 24.10
C PRO A 163 -18.66 -9.28 25.31
N ASN A 164 -19.62 -8.88 26.15
CA ASN A 164 -20.05 -9.68 27.32
C ASN A 164 -20.73 -11.00 26.91
N LYS A 165 -21.53 -10.98 25.83
CA LYS A 165 -22.16 -12.19 25.32
C LYS A 165 -21.11 -13.12 24.70
N TYR A 166 -20.19 -12.56 23.92
CA TYR A 166 -19.09 -13.30 23.30
C TYR A 166 -18.24 -14.03 24.36
N ARG A 167 -17.87 -13.35 25.46
CA ARG A 167 -17.15 -13.95 26.58
C ARG A 167 -17.88 -15.16 27.15
N ARG A 168 -19.17 -15.00 27.52
CA ARG A 168 -19.97 -16.09 28.13
C ARG A 168 -20.10 -17.31 27.21
N GLU A 169 -20.16 -17.10 25.91
CA GLU A 169 -20.28 -18.19 24.94
C GLU A 169 -18.97 -18.97 24.76
N HIS A 170 -17.81 -18.35 25.12
CA HIS A 170 -16.50 -18.98 24.95
C HIS A 170 -15.81 -19.32 26.29
N GLU A 171 -16.31 -18.87 27.44
CA GLU A 171 -15.87 -19.32 28.77
C GLU A 171 -16.36 -20.75 29.12
N GLN A 172 -17.28 -21.30 28.34
CA GLN A 172 -17.87 -22.62 28.59
C GLN A 172 -17.26 -23.73 27.69
N ALA A 173 -16.26 -23.41 26.91
CA ALA A 173 -15.54 -24.35 26.06
C ALA A 173 -14.12 -24.59 26.59
#